data_0a16f594e6876f687c5494762bbb283c
#
_entry.id   0a16f594e6876f687c5494762bbb283c
#
_cell.length_a   1.000
_cell.length_b   1.000
_cell.length_c   1.000
_cell.angle_alpha   90.00
_cell.angle_beta   90.00
_cell.angle_gamma   90.00
#
_symmetry.space_group_name_H-M   'P 1'
#
loop_
_entity.id
_entity.type
_entity.pdbx_description
1 polymer ?
#
loop_
_entity_poly.entity_id
_entity_poly.type
_entity_poly.pdbx_seq_one_letter_code
_entity_poly.pdbx_strand_id
1 'polypeptide(L)'
;GGRSFIAGYDVSDMENPKRLWQTFLVPPAEGDPEWALHECDKGWFFSFPEWKESGRLGVPCSEVPRENLMNDWINPQSSRKELHTASTVATIWGHYLIDQETGIVYLGTGESGPYPNALRRPGVNLYGSAIVALDATTGEFKWWYQTVPHDMWDYDCSWNAILGEVNGQKAIFKACKNGFMYALNAATGEPFWIYHPPSVWLPQPGMAYPDPKNI
;
A
#
# COMPACT_ATOMS: atom_id res chain seq x y z
N GLY A 1 1.48 8.50 -18.86
CA GLY A 1 1.30 7.34 -18.03
C GLY A 1 -0.13 7.23 -17.52
N GLY A 2 -0.61 6.01 -17.32
CA GLY A 2 -1.96 5.76 -16.80
C GLY A 2 -1.96 5.72 -15.26
N ARG A 3 -3.10 6.03 -14.66
CA ARG A 3 -3.34 5.78 -13.24
C ARG A 3 -3.50 4.27 -13.02
N SER A 4 -2.80 3.72 -12.03
CA SER A 4 -3.01 2.33 -11.62
C SER A 4 -4.38 2.18 -10.95
N PHE A 5 -5.09 1.12 -11.33
CA PHE A 5 -6.40 0.80 -10.79
C PHE A 5 -6.65 -0.70 -10.79
N ILE A 6 -7.65 -1.12 -10.03
CA ILE A 6 -8.28 -2.41 -10.11
C ILE A 6 -9.76 -2.22 -10.45
N ALA A 7 -10.37 -3.15 -11.17
CA ALA A 7 -11.77 -3.06 -11.53
C ALA A 7 -12.46 -4.43 -11.45
N GLY A 8 -13.71 -4.43 -11.03
CA GLY A 8 -14.61 -5.59 -11.06
C GLY A 8 -15.50 -5.56 -12.30
N TYR A 9 -15.72 -6.73 -12.88
CA TYR A 9 -16.57 -6.90 -14.04
C TYR A 9 -17.61 -8.00 -13.81
N ASP A 10 -18.82 -7.74 -14.24
CA ASP A 10 -19.81 -8.79 -14.46
C ASP A 10 -19.51 -9.46 -15.81
N VAL A 11 -19.24 -10.74 -15.75
CA VAL A 11 -18.95 -11.58 -16.91
C VAL A 11 -20.03 -12.63 -17.16
N SER A 12 -21.23 -12.46 -16.64
CA SER A 12 -22.38 -13.34 -16.89
C SER A 12 -22.70 -13.39 -18.40
N ASP A 13 -22.46 -12.31 -19.12
CA ASP A 13 -22.39 -12.23 -20.57
C ASP A 13 -20.92 -12.02 -20.98
N MET A 14 -20.25 -13.10 -21.38
CA MET A 14 -18.83 -13.07 -21.77
C MET A 14 -18.56 -12.26 -23.05
N GLU A 15 -19.56 -12.08 -23.91
CA GLU A 15 -19.42 -11.27 -25.12
C GLU A 15 -19.51 -9.76 -24.82
N ASN A 16 -20.21 -9.40 -23.73
CA ASN A 16 -20.43 -8.01 -23.33
C ASN A 16 -20.17 -7.80 -21.82
N PRO A 17 -18.92 -7.93 -21.34
CA PRO A 17 -18.61 -7.77 -19.93
C PRO A 17 -18.91 -6.34 -19.47
N LYS A 18 -19.57 -6.21 -18.31
CA LYS A 18 -19.92 -4.89 -17.75
C LYS A 18 -19.03 -4.57 -16.56
N ARG A 19 -18.35 -3.44 -16.61
CA ARG A 19 -17.61 -2.96 -15.46
C ARG A 19 -18.59 -2.54 -14.37
N LEU A 20 -18.45 -3.14 -13.18
CA LEU A 20 -19.25 -2.85 -12.00
C LEU A 20 -18.65 -1.70 -11.19
N TRP A 21 -17.32 -1.73 -11.01
CA TRP A 21 -16.61 -0.73 -10.25
C TRP A 21 -15.16 -0.57 -10.74
N GLN A 22 -14.52 0.52 -10.32
CA GLN A 22 -13.11 0.78 -10.56
C GLN A 22 -12.53 1.58 -9.39
N THR A 23 -11.46 1.07 -8.79
CA THR A 23 -10.77 1.70 -7.66
C THR A 23 -9.36 2.06 -8.07
N PHE A 24 -9.01 3.34 -7.96
CA PHE A 24 -7.68 3.82 -8.26
C PHE A 24 -6.75 3.64 -7.06
N LEU A 25 -5.49 3.35 -7.36
CA LEU A 25 -4.43 3.13 -6.36
C LEU A 25 -3.41 4.27 -6.34
N VAL A 26 -3.63 5.29 -7.13
CA VAL A 26 -2.82 6.51 -7.20
C VAL A 26 -3.73 7.70 -7.44
N PRO A 27 -3.33 8.92 -7.00
CA PRO A 27 -4.16 10.11 -7.13
C PRO A 27 -4.39 10.51 -8.61
N PRO A 28 -5.34 11.41 -8.88
CA PRO A 28 -5.60 11.92 -10.22
C PRO A 28 -4.40 12.69 -10.80
N ALA A 29 -4.36 12.88 -12.12
CA ALA A 29 -3.26 13.55 -12.79
C ALA A 29 -3.10 15.02 -12.37
N GLU A 30 -4.18 15.66 -11.98
CA GLU A 30 -4.20 17.02 -11.43
C GLU A 30 -3.62 17.10 -10.02
N GLY A 31 -3.34 15.93 -9.43
CA GLY A 31 -2.99 15.77 -8.03
C GLY A 31 -4.21 15.89 -7.12
N ASP A 32 -4.05 15.45 -5.89
CA ASP A 32 -5.02 15.59 -4.82
C ASP A 32 -4.24 15.84 -3.53
N PRO A 33 -4.28 17.04 -2.97
CA PRO A 33 -3.50 17.36 -1.77
C PRO A 33 -3.94 16.58 -0.53
N GLU A 34 -5.09 15.96 -0.56
CA GLU A 34 -5.66 15.18 0.55
C GLU A 34 -5.76 13.68 0.25
N TRP A 35 -5.10 13.21 -0.81
CA TRP A 35 -5.20 11.80 -1.27
C TRP A 35 -4.97 10.80 -0.13
N ALA A 36 -3.90 10.96 0.63
CA ALA A 36 -3.58 10.07 1.74
C ALA A 36 -4.56 10.15 2.91
N LEU A 37 -5.43 11.15 2.95
CA LEU A 37 -6.43 11.31 4.00
C LEU A 37 -7.75 10.61 3.71
N HIS A 38 -8.05 10.29 2.44
CA HIS A 38 -9.35 9.76 2.05
C HIS A 38 -9.70 8.45 2.75
N GLU A 39 -8.72 7.57 2.95
CA GLU A 39 -8.91 6.25 3.57
C GLU A 39 -8.00 6.07 4.80
N CYS A 40 -7.63 7.18 5.45
CA CYS A 40 -6.69 7.17 6.56
C CYS A 40 -7.22 6.43 7.79
N ASP A 41 -8.52 6.48 8.03
CA ASP A 41 -9.19 5.77 9.11
C ASP A 41 -9.14 4.23 8.99
N LYS A 42 -8.76 3.73 7.81
CA LYS A 42 -8.69 2.30 7.47
C LYS A 42 -7.26 1.79 7.37
N GLY A 43 -6.27 2.60 7.70
CA GLY A 43 -4.91 2.32 7.29
C GLY A 43 -3.83 2.32 8.36
N TRP A 44 -2.78 1.58 8.01
CA TRP A 44 -1.60 1.38 8.83
C TRP A 44 -0.32 1.59 8.02
N PHE A 45 0.71 2.08 8.68
CA PHE A 45 2.05 2.15 8.13
C PHE A 45 3.01 1.24 8.89
N PHE A 46 3.92 0.59 8.17
CA PHE A 46 5.10 0.02 8.78
C PHE A 46 6.14 1.13 9.00
N SER A 47 6.58 1.31 10.24
CA SER A 47 7.72 2.15 10.55
C SER A 47 8.87 1.25 11.00
N PHE A 48 9.91 1.18 10.18
CA PHE A 48 11.10 0.40 10.52
C PHE A 48 11.79 0.89 11.80
N PRO A 49 11.97 2.21 12.03
CA PRO A 49 12.52 2.72 13.28
C PRO A 49 11.72 2.28 14.50
N GLU A 50 10.41 2.45 14.49
CA GLU A 50 9.57 2.04 15.62
C GLU A 50 9.55 0.54 15.84
N TRP A 51 9.53 -0.25 14.76
CA TRP A 51 9.61 -1.71 14.87
C TRP A 51 10.94 -2.14 15.49
N LYS A 52 12.05 -1.56 15.07
CA LYS A 52 13.39 -1.88 15.58
C LYS A 52 13.58 -1.47 17.03
N GLU A 53 13.07 -0.31 17.41
CA GLU A 53 13.29 0.28 18.75
C GLU A 53 12.33 -0.28 19.81
N SER A 54 11.06 -0.47 19.44
CA SER A 54 10.00 -0.82 20.37
C SER A 54 9.26 -2.13 20.03
N GLY A 55 9.51 -2.70 18.86
CA GLY A 55 8.74 -3.85 18.37
C GLY A 55 7.33 -3.50 17.88
N ARG A 56 7.01 -2.23 17.71
CA ARG A 56 5.70 -1.78 17.24
C ARG A 56 5.43 -2.27 15.82
N LEU A 57 4.34 -2.98 15.64
CA LEU A 57 4.03 -3.69 14.39
C LEU A 57 3.37 -2.80 13.33
N GLY A 58 2.76 -1.68 13.74
CA GLY A 58 2.11 -0.75 12.80
C GLY A 58 1.84 0.59 13.46
N VAL A 59 1.88 1.64 12.64
CA VAL A 59 1.50 3.01 12.98
C VAL A 59 0.16 3.28 12.32
N PRO A 60 -0.92 3.50 13.06
CA PRO A 60 -2.19 3.93 12.47
C PRO A 60 -2.00 5.22 11.68
N CYS A 61 -2.67 5.36 10.56
CA CYS A 61 -2.57 6.59 9.76
C CYS A 61 -2.92 7.85 10.56
N SER A 62 -3.84 7.74 11.53
CA SER A 62 -4.23 8.83 12.42
C SER A 62 -3.12 9.37 13.33
N GLU A 63 -2.02 8.61 13.50
CA GLU A 63 -0.86 9.04 14.28
C GLU A 63 0.23 9.69 13.42
N VAL A 64 0.11 9.62 12.10
CA VAL A 64 1.05 10.26 11.18
C VAL A 64 0.74 11.75 11.10
N PRO A 65 1.74 12.64 11.22
CA PRO A 65 1.53 14.08 11.09
C PRO A 65 0.79 14.43 9.79
N ARG A 66 -0.23 15.29 9.89
CA ARG A 66 -1.07 15.68 8.76
C ARG A 66 -0.24 16.25 7.60
N GLU A 67 0.81 17.00 7.91
CA GLU A 67 1.73 17.57 6.92
C GLU A 67 2.42 16.53 6.05
N ASN A 68 2.67 15.32 6.58
CA ASN A 68 3.26 14.22 5.83
C ASN A 68 2.25 13.49 4.93
N LEU A 69 0.97 13.65 5.20
CA LEU A 69 -0.14 13.10 4.42
C LEU A 69 -0.67 14.09 3.38
N MET A 70 -0.60 15.38 3.69
CA MET A 70 -1.01 16.43 2.77
C MET A 70 -0.04 16.56 1.60
N ASN A 71 -0.58 16.86 0.43
CA ASN A 71 0.19 16.95 -0.80
C ASN A 71 0.89 15.65 -1.22
N ASP A 72 0.38 14.51 -0.72
CA ASP A 72 0.90 13.20 -1.12
C ASP A 72 0.91 13.08 -2.64
N TRP A 73 2.08 12.69 -3.21
CA TRP A 73 2.31 12.58 -4.65
C TRP A 73 2.31 13.90 -5.44
N ILE A 74 2.08 15.05 -4.83
CA ILE A 74 2.10 16.33 -5.51
C ILE A 74 3.50 16.92 -5.45
N ASN A 75 4.10 17.21 -6.61
CA ASN A 75 5.38 17.90 -6.66
C ASN A 75 5.20 19.39 -6.30
N PRO A 76 5.66 19.85 -5.11
CA PRO A 76 5.52 21.24 -4.70
C PRO A 76 6.34 22.21 -5.56
N GLN A 77 7.33 21.70 -6.30
CA GLN A 77 8.19 22.49 -7.19
C GLN A 77 7.62 22.62 -8.59
N SER A 78 6.57 21.87 -8.93
CA SER A 78 5.89 21.97 -10.20
C SER A 78 4.88 23.12 -10.17
N SER A 79 4.99 24.05 -11.10
CA SER A 79 4.00 25.12 -11.29
C SER A 79 2.61 24.60 -11.68
N ARG A 80 2.51 23.36 -12.08
CA ARG A 80 1.28 22.71 -12.53
C ARG A 80 0.63 21.80 -11.51
N LYS A 81 1.26 21.59 -10.34
CA LYS A 81 0.82 20.59 -9.36
C LYS A 81 0.54 19.23 -10.01
N GLU A 82 1.36 18.88 -10.98
CA GLU A 82 1.21 17.63 -11.71
C GLU A 82 1.69 16.47 -10.84
N LEU A 83 0.90 15.44 -10.82
CA LEU A 83 1.34 14.14 -10.34
C LEU A 83 2.51 13.68 -11.21
N HIS A 84 3.67 13.48 -10.63
CA HIS A 84 4.81 12.91 -11.35
C HIS A 84 4.66 11.41 -11.54
N THR A 85 3.54 10.99 -12.06
CA THR A 85 3.33 9.63 -12.51
C THR A 85 4.00 9.42 -13.86
N ALA A 86 5.29 9.34 -13.86
CA ALA A 86 5.92 8.77 -15.02
C ALA A 86 5.78 7.25 -14.93
N SER A 87 4.66 6.75 -15.27
CA SER A 87 4.48 5.46 -15.88
C SER A 87 4.20 4.20 -15.07
N THR A 88 4.54 3.98 -13.82
CA THR A 88 4.23 2.68 -13.17
C THR A 88 4.22 2.78 -11.66
N VAL A 89 3.10 3.11 -11.11
CA VAL A 89 3.03 3.40 -9.70
C VAL A 89 1.89 2.64 -9.06
N ALA A 90 2.17 1.99 -7.93
CA ALA A 90 1.25 1.12 -7.23
C ALA A 90 0.61 0.06 -8.15
N THR A 91 1.38 -0.43 -9.13
CA THR A 91 0.91 -1.47 -10.07
C THR A 91 0.75 -2.80 -9.38
N ILE A 92 -0.17 -3.60 -9.89
CA ILE A 92 -0.43 -4.95 -9.38
C ILE A 92 -0.03 -5.93 -10.47
N TRP A 93 0.98 -6.78 -10.21
CA TRP A 93 1.42 -7.83 -11.13
C TRP A 93 1.46 -9.22 -10.50
N GLY A 94 1.10 -9.33 -9.22
CA GLY A 94 0.91 -10.59 -8.53
C GLY A 94 -0.51 -11.12 -8.69
N HIS A 95 -0.77 -12.29 -8.12
CA HIS A 95 -2.11 -12.85 -8.05
C HIS A 95 -2.92 -12.16 -6.96
N TYR A 96 -4.22 -12.04 -7.18
CA TYR A 96 -5.17 -11.61 -6.17
C TYR A 96 -5.50 -12.79 -5.26
N LEU A 97 -5.62 -12.51 -3.97
CA LEU A 97 -6.19 -13.46 -3.02
C LEU A 97 -7.64 -13.05 -2.78
N ILE A 98 -8.58 -13.95 -3.04
CA ILE A 98 -10.00 -13.69 -2.83
C ILE A 98 -10.49 -14.61 -1.71
N ASP A 99 -11.00 -14.02 -0.64
CA ASP A 99 -11.75 -14.74 0.37
C ASP A 99 -13.23 -14.78 -0.03
N GLN A 100 -13.64 -15.91 -0.55
CA GLN A 100 -15.02 -16.10 -1.01
C GLN A 100 -16.05 -16.09 0.12
N GLU A 101 -15.64 -16.35 1.36
CA GLU A 101 -16.53 -16.33 2.52
C GLU A 101 -16.87 -14.91 2.94
N THR A 102 -15.90 -14.02 2.92
CA THR A 102 -16.09 -12.61 3.35
C THR A 102 -16.31 -11.66 2.19
N GLY A 103 -16.06 -12.08 0.96
CA GLY A 103 -16.15 -11.22 -0.22
C GLY A 103 -15.04 -10.17 -0.28
N ILE A 104 -13.89 -10.41 0.34
CA ILE A 104 -12.77 -9.49 0.34
C ILE A 104 -11.71 -9.96 -0.66
N VAL A 105 -11.20 -9.04 -1.47
CA VAL A 105 -10.02 -9.25 -2.32
C VAL A 105 -8.81 -8.57 -1.72
N TYR A 106 -7.72 -9.32 -1.53
CA TYR A 106 -6.44 -8.82 -1.05
C TYR A 106 -5.45 -8.76 -2.20
N LEU A 107 -4.72 -7.68 -2.29
CA LEU A 107 -3.73 -7.45 -3.32
C LEU A 107 -2.51 -6.73 -2.75
N GLY A 108 -1.38 -6.92 -3.41
CA GLY A 108 -0.17 -6.18 -3.12
C GLY A 108 0.14 -5.23 -4.25
N THR A 109 0.72 -4.09 -3.92
CA THR A 109 1.10 -3.07 -4.90
C THR A 109 2.61 -2.96 -5.02
N GLY A 110 3.06 -2.55 -6.19
CA GLY A 110 4.44 -2.23 -6.45
C GLY A 110 4.82 -0.86 -5.93
N GLU A 111 6.09 -0.53 -6.10
CA GLU A 111 6.66 0.74 -5.68
C GLU A 111 6.00 1.96 -6.33
N SER A 112 6.39 3.10 -5.83
CA SER A 112 5.96 4.42 -6.31
C SER A 112 7.01 4.98 -7.29
N GLY A 113 6.60 5.26 -8.52
CA GLY A 113 7.46 5.95 -9.49
C GLY A 113 7.37 7.48 -9.40
N PRO A 114 8.32 8.23 -9.98
CA PRO A 114 9.53 7.74 -10.65
C PRO A 114 10.60 7.26 -9.67
N TYR A 115 11.16 6.11 -9.95
CA TYR A 115 12.30 5.57 -9.21
C TYR A 115 13.62 6.01 -9.90
N PRO A 116 14.69 6.34 -9.17
CA PRO A 116 14.78 6.52 -7.71
C PRO A 116 14.51 7.96 -7.23
N ASN A 117 13.91 8.81 -8.05
CA ASN A 117 13.77 10.24 -7.74
C ASN A 117 12.55 10.52 -6.85
N ALA A 118 12.66 10.17 -5.57
CA ALA A 118 11.60 10.38 -4.58
C ALA A 118 11.27 11.85 -4.32
N LEU A 119 12.20 12.78 -4.55
CA LEU A 119 11.95 14.23 -4.40
C LEU A 119 10.84 14.75 -5.32
N ARG A 120 10.51 14.01 -6.37
CA ARG A 120 9.45 14.37 -7.31
C ARG A 120 8.06 13.87 -6.90
N ARG A 121 7.95 13.15 -5.81
CA ARG A 121 6.71 12.58 -5.28
C ARG A 121 6.68 12.67 -3.77
N PRO A 122 6.48 13.87 -3.20
CA PRO A 122 6.47 14.06 -1.75
C PRO A 122 5.38 13.21 -1.10
N GLY A 123 5.45 13.08 0.23
CA GLY A 123 4.50 12.34 1.03
C GLY A 123 4.74 10.83 1.08
N VAL A 124 3.83 10.12 1.68
CA VAL A 124 3.92 8.66 1.93
C VAL A 124 3.71 7.81 0.68
N ASN A 125 3.17 8.38 -0.38
CA ASN A 125 2.90 7.76 -1.68
C ASN A 125 1.92 6.57 -1.63
N LEU A 126 0.77 6.77 -1.01
CA LEU A 126 -0.31 5.78 -1.01
C LEU A 126 -0.91 5.58 -2.42
N TYR A 127 -1.12 4.35 -2.87
CA TYR A 127 -0.91 3.09 -2.14
C TYR A 127 0.25 2.28 -2.75
N GLY A 128 1.42 2.90 -2.94
CA GLY A 128 2.62 2.18 -3.37
C GLY A 128 3.20 1.32 -2.27
N SER A 129 3.82 0.20 -2.63
CA SER A 129 4.47 -0.75 -1.72
C SER A 129 3.59 -1.12 -0.52
N ALA A 130 2.32 -1.45 -0.80
CA ALA A 130 1.28 -1.68 0.18
C ALA A 130 0.56 -3.01 -0.01
N ILE A 131 -0.14 -3.42 1.03
CA ILE A 131 -1.14 -4.49 1.02
C ILE A 131 -2.49 -3.80 1.14
N VAL A 132 -3.41 -4.12 0.23
CA VAL A 132 -4.73 -3.48 0.15
C VAL A 132 -5.81 -4.55 0.19
N ALA A 133 -6.86 -4.32 0.95
CA ALA A 133 -8.08 -5.11 0.98
C ALA A 133 -9.27 -4.30 0.48
N LEU A 134 -9.96 -4.85 -0.50
CA LEU A 134 -11.14 -4.23 -1.10
C LEU A 134 -12.35 -5.15 -0.99
N ASP A 135 -13.51 -4.57 -0.93
CA ASP A 135 -14.75 -5.30 -1.14
C ASP A 135 -14.82 -5.76 -2.61
N ALA A 136 -14.97 -7.05 -2.84
CA ALA A 136 -14.96 -7.62 -4.19
C ALA A 136 -16.18 -7.20 -5.02
N THR A 137 -17.28 -6.77 -4.38
CA THR A 137 -18.52 -6.39 -5.05
C THR A 137 -18.60 -4.90 -5.35
N THR A 138 -17.99 -4.05 -4.52
CA THR A 138 -18.10 -2.59 -4.64
C THR A 138 -16.77 -1.92 -5.00
N GLY A 139 -15.64 -2.58 -4.75
CA GLY A 139 -14.30 -2.01 -4.91
C GLY A 139 -13.91 -1.03 -3.80
N GLU A 140 -14.72 -0.89 -2.75
CA GLU A 140 -14.41 -0.01 -1.62
C GLU A 140 -13.27 -0.55 -0.77
N PHE A 141 -12.42 0.35 -0.26
CA PHE A 141 -11.38 0.00 0.69
C PHE A 141 -11.99 -0.53 1.99
N LYS A 142 -11.53 -1.73 2.40
CA LYS A 142 -11.75 -2.27 3.74
C LYS A 142 -10.64 -1.83 4.67
N TRP A 143 -9.40 -2.00 4.23
CA TRP A 143 -8.19 -1.55 4.91
C TRP A 143 -6.99 -1.56 3.96
N TRP A 144 -5.91 -0.94 4.42
CA TRP A 144 -4.60 -0.99 3.76
C TRP A 144 -3.47 -0.99 4.80
N TYR A 145 -2.33 -1.55 4.41
CA TYR A 145 -1.11 -1.58 5.21
C TYR A 145 0.07 -1.26 4.29
N GLN A 146 0.67 -0.07 4.44
CA GLN A 146 1.83 0.30 3.64
C GLN A 146 3.09 -0.28 4.26
N THR A 147 3.80 -1.13 3.52
CA THR A 147 4.99 -1.84 4.00
C THR A 147 6.25 -1.01 3.90
N VAL A 148 6.29 -0.04 2.98
CA VAL A 148 7.39 0.91 2.83
C VAL A 148 6.80 2.28 2.47
N PRO A 149 6.60 3.17 3.45
CA PRO A 149 6.22 4.56 3.17
C PRO A 149 7.31 5.25 2.35
N HIS A 150 6.91 6.06 1.37
CA HIS A 150 7.85 6.81 0.53
C HIS A 150 9.00 5.95 -0.04
N ASP A 151 8.65 4.80 -0.59
CA ASP A 151 9.62 3.81 -1.08
C ASP A 151 10.59 4.42 -2.10
N MET A 152 11.90 4.34 -1.82
CA MET A 152 12.99 4.84 -2.66
C MET A 152 13.91 3.69 -3.12
N TRP A 153 13.57 2.45 -2.79
CA TRP A 153 14.46 1.28 -2.91
C TRP A 153 13.92 0.21 -3.84
N ASP A 154 12.75 0.43 -4.46
CA ASP A 154 12.10 -0.59 -5.26
C ASP A 154 11.68 -1.81 -4.39
N TYR A 155 11.08 -1.53 -3.23
CA TYR A 155 10.64 -2.55 -2.28
C TYR A 155 9.19 -2.98 -2.49
N ASP A 156 8.88 -3.32 -3.71
CA ASP A 156 7.57 -3.85 -4.09
C ASP A 156 6.97 -4.83 -3.09
N CYS A 157 5.65 -4.81 -2.96
CA CYS A 157 4.90 -5.81 -2.23
C CYS A 157 3.83 -6.50 -3.09
N SER A 158 4.04 -6.59 -4.40
CA SER A 158 3.04 -7.02 -5.38
C SER A 158 2.77 -8.52 -5.44
N TRP A 159 3.59 -9.36 -4.80
CA TRP A 159 3.46 -10.82 -4.89
C TRP A 159 2.26 -11.36 -4.12
N ASN A 160 2.06 -12.68 -4.21
CA ASN A 160 0.91 -13.38 -3.64
C ASN A 160 0.85 -13.26 -2.11
N ALA A 161 -0.37 -13.22 -1.59
CA ALA A 161 -0.68 -13.45 -0.20
C ALA A 161 -1.25 -14.87 0.00
N ILE A 162 -1.25 -15.34 1.23
CA ILE A 162 -1.85 -16.61 1.64
C ILE A 162 -2.87 -16.33 2.74
N LEU A 163 -4.04 -16.96 2.65
CA LEU A 163 -5.04 -16.94 3.70
C LEU A 163 -4.76 -18.05 4.72
N GLY A 164 -4.92 -17.74 5.99
CA GLY A 164 -4.76 -18.69 7.08
C GLY A 164 -5.31 -18.12 8.38
N GLU A 165 -4.79 -18.58 9.51
CA GLU A 165 -5.27 -18.17 10.83
C GLU A 165 -4.11 -17.89 11.80
N VAL A 166 -4.33 -16.93 12.69
CA VAL A 166 -3.50 -16.65 13.86
C VAL A 166 -4.40 -16.62 15.09
N ASN A 167 -4.17 -17.52 16.05
CA ASN A 167 -4.95 -17.63 17.28
C ASN A 167 -6.47 -17.72 17.04
N GLY A 168 -6.90 -18.46 16.01
CA GLY A 168 -8.31 -18.63 15.65
C GLY A 168 -8.94 -17.44 14.94
N GLN A 169 -8.15 -16.43 14.57
CA GLN A 169 -8.59 -15.30 13.76
C GLN A 169 -8.06 -15.42 12.33
N LYS A 170 -8.91 -15.16 11.35
CA LYS A 170 -8.53 -15.18 9.95
C LYS A 170 -7.43 -14.15 9.68
N ALA A 171 -6.37 -14.57 9.01
CA ALA A 171 -5.19 -13.77 8.74
C ALA A 171 -4.75 -13.91 7.28
N ILE A 172 -4.12 -12.86 6.77
CA ILE A 172 -3.32 -12.95 5.55
C ILE A 172 -1.83 -12.94 5.89
N PHE A 173 -1.07 -13.76 5.17
CA PHE A 173 0.37 -13.85 5.28
C PHE A 173 0.99 -13.35 3.97
N LYS A 174 1.95 -12.43 4.07
CA LYS A 174 2.57 -11.85 2.90
C LYS A 174 4.04 -11.52 3.13
N ALA A 175 4.90 -12.03 2.26
CA ALA A 175 6.30 -11.61 2.18
C ALA A 175 6.44 -10.50 1.14
N CYS A 176 7.23 -9.49 1.43
CA CYS A 176 7.49 -8.36 0.55
C CYS A 176 9.00 -8.22 0.26
N LYS A 177 9.35 -7.51 -0.77
CA LYS A 177 10.74 -7.33 -1.25
C LYS A 177 11.64 -6.60 -0.24
N ASN A 178 11.04 -5.86 0.70
CA ASN A 178 11.75 -5.26 1.82
C ASN A 178 12.33 -6.28 2.82
N GLY A 179 12.12 -7.59 2.59
CA GLY A 179 12.65 -8.67 3.40
C GLY A 179 11.82 -9.05 4.61
N PHE A 180 10.69 -8.41 4.82
CA PHE A 180 9.78 -8.70 5.93
C PHE A 180 8.63 -9.61 5.50
N MET A 181 8.16 -10.43 6.44
CA MET A 181 6.94 -11.19 6.32
C MET A 181 5.91 -10.66 7.31
N TYR A 182 4.74 -10.39 6.82
CA TYR A 182 3.63 -9.80 7.56
C TYR A 182 2.53 -10.83 7.77
N ALA A 183 1.98 -10.90 8.98
CA ALA A 183 0.71 -11.56 9.27
C ALA A 183 -0.27 -10.49 9.75
N LEU A 184 -1.29 -10.23 8.95
CA LEU A 184 -2.27 -9.18 9.22
C LEU A 184 -3.64 -9.80 9.43
N ASN A 185 -4.44 -9.19 10.31
CA ASN A 185 -5.84 -9.55 10.47
C ASN A 185 -6.58 -9.33 9.14
N ALA A 186 -7.22 -10.37 8.64
CA ALA A 186 -7.87 -10.34 7.33
C ALA A 186 -9.01 -9.32 7.24
N ALA A 187 -9.68 -9.02 8.35
CA ALA A 187 -10.80 -8.08 8.39
C ALA A 187 -10.39 -6.61 8.59
N THR A 188 -9.26 -6.36 9.29
CA THR A 188 -8.89 -4.99 9.74
C THR A 188 -7.54 -4.50 9.26
N GLY A 189 -6.68 -5.40 8.73
CA GLY A 189 -5.30 -5.07 8.37
C GLY A 189 -4.36 -4.87 9.56
N GLU A 190 -4.86 -4.96 10.80
CA GLU A 190 -4.03 -4.85 11.99
C GLU A 190 -3.01 -5.99 12.05
N PRO A 191 -1.72 -5.71 12.29
CA PRO A 191 -0.70 -6.74 12.27
C PRO A 191 -0.74 -7.61 13.54
N PHE A 192 -0.76 -8.93 13.36
CA PHE A 192 -0.54 -9.90 14.42
C PHE A 192 0.94 -10.04 14.76
N TRP A 193 1.78 -10.11 13.72
CA TRP A 193 3.23 -10.12 13.83
C TRP A 193 3.90 -9.73 12.52
N ILE A 194 5.13 -9.30 12.65
CA ILE A 194 6.03 -9.00 11.52
C ILE A 194 7.33 -9.76 11.79
N TYR A 195 7.75 -10.58 10.85
CA TYR A 195 8.95 -11.39 10.95
C TYR A 195 9.99 -10.93 9.95
N HIS A 196 11.22 -10.77 10.43
CA HIS A 196 12.39 -10.52 9.61
C HIS A 196 13.31 -11.74 9.67
N PRO A 197 13.56 -12.45 8.55
CA PRO A 197 14.48 -13.58 8.55
C PRO A 197 15.90 -13.13 8.90
N PRO A 198 16.61 -13.84 9.80
CA PRO A 198 17.98 -13.46 10.20
C PRO A 198 18.99 -13.43 9.05
N SER A 199 18.71 -14.14 7.95
CA SER A 199 19.54 -14.18 6.74
C SER A 199 19.35 -12.97 5.82
N VAL A 200 18.32 -12.15 6.05
CA VAL A 200 18.06 -10.94 5.27
C VAL A 200 18.74 -9.75 5.96
N TRP A 201 19.47 -8.97 5.18
CA TRP A 201 20.15 -7.79 5.71
C TRP A 201 19.14 -6.71 6.08
N LEU A 202 19.22 -6.22 7.31
CA LEU A 202 18.54 -5.00 7.71
C LEU A 202 19.23 -3.79 7.05
N PRO A 203 18.50 -2.69 6.84
CA PRO A 203 19.09 -1.44 6.41
C PRO A 203 20.30 -1.08 7.28
N GLN A 204 21.42 -0.74 6.66
CA GLN A 204 22.63 -0.36 7.37
C GLN A 204 22.43 0.98 8.11
N PRO A 205 23.15 1.23 9.21
CA PRO A 205 23.17 2.54 9.84
C PRO A 205 23.48 3.63 8.81
N GLY A 206 22.64 4.65 8.72
CA GLY A 206 22.74 5.74 7.74
C GLY A 206 21.95 5.52 6.45
N MET A 207 21.39 4.36 6.21
CA MET A 207 20.33 4.17 5.22
C MET A 207 19.00 4.52 5.90
N ALA A 208 18.50 5.70 5.63
CA ALA A 208 17.21 6.13 6.15
C ALA A 208 16.10 5.24 5.58
N TYR A 209 15.54 4.39 6.41
CA TYR A 209 14.29 3.70 6.09
C TYR A 209 13.16 4.71 6.36
N PRO A 210 12.30 4.99 5.40
CA PRO A 210 11.30 6.04 5.59
C PRO A 210 10.41 5.73 6.79
N ASP A 211 10.31 6.71 7.68
CA ASP A 211 9.38 6.70 8.79
C ASP A 211 8.20 7.59 8.41
N PRO A 212 6.96 7.10 8.40
CA PRO A 212 5.81 7.90 7.98
C PRO A 212 5.61 9.17 8.82
N LYS A 213 6.21 9.21 10.01
CA LYS A 213 6.17 10.39 10.88
C LYS A 213 7.23 11.46 10.53
N ASN A 214 8.22 11.12 9.71
CA ASN A 214 9.38 11.97 9.40
C ASN A 214 9.71 12.02 7.90
N ILE A 215 8.70 12.05 7.06
CA ILE A 215 8.82 12.19 5.60
C ILE A 215 8.79 13.66 5.19
#